data_03f40afe9a8101f6b8f4afd0ee63f794
#
_entry.id   03f40afe9a8101f6b8f4afd0ee63f794
#
_cell.length_a   1.000
_cell.length_b   1.000
_cell.length_c   1.000
_cell.angle_alpha   90.00
_cell.angle_beta   90.00
_cell.angle_gamma   90.00
#
_symmetry.space_group_name_H-M   'P 1'
#
loop_
_entity.id
_entity.type
_entity.pdbx_description
1 polymer ?
#
loop_
_entity_poly.entity_id
_entity_poly.type
_entity_poly.pdbx_seq_one_letter_code
_entity_poly.pdbx_strand_id
1 'polypeptide(L)'
;MILAEKLVSTEPATGNIIWHGVAGDVEAAVDRARSGFLHWAAEPLARRMELLRRVVNVVRKHDAAFAELIARETGKPLWEARTEVPAVMGKM
;
A
#
# COMPACT_ATOMS: atom_id res chain seq x y z
N MET A 1 -2.15 23.77 18.31
CA MET A 1 -1.60 22.43 18.02
C MET A 1 -2.67 21.59 17.31
N ILE A 2 -2.35 21.09 16.14
CA ILE A 2 -3.26 20.22 15.39
C ILE A 2 -3.01 18.79 15.89
N LEU A 3 -4.03 18.18 16.49
CA LEU A 3 -3.96 16.79 16.88
C LEU A 3 -4.11 15.92 15.65
N ALA A 4 -3.21 14.96 15.46
CA ALA A 4 -3.32 14.00 14.37
C ALA A 4 -4.58 13.14 14.56
N GLU A 5 -5.33 12.98 13.48
CA GLU A 5 -6.52 12.15 13.47
C GLU A 5 -6.14 10.67 13.63
N LYS A 6 -6.79 9.99 14.55
CA LYS A 6 -6.63 8.55 14.75
C LYS A 6 -7.46 7.78 13.74
N LEU A 7 -6.84 6.79 13.12
CA LEU A 7 -7.49 5.88 12.18
C LEU A 7 -7.60 4.50 12.78
N VAL A 8 -8.70 3.83 12.48
CA VAL A 8 -8.96 2.46 12.93
C VAL A 8 -9.45 1.65 11.74
N SER A 9 -8.86 0.48 11.52
CA SER A 9 -9.38 -0.50 10.57
C SER A 9 -10.12 -1.59 11.34
N THR A 10 -11.35 -1.84 10.95
CA THR A 10 -12.25 -2.80 11.60
C THR A 10 -12.62 -3.91 10.64
N GLU A 11 -12.58 -5.16 11.11
CA GLU A 11 -13.01 -6.32 10.34
C GLU A 11 -14.55 -6.35 10.26
N PRO A 12 -15.14 -6.24 9.04
CA PRO A 12 -16.60 -6.23 8.92
C PRO A 12 -17.29 -7.48 9.43
N ALA A 13 -16.65 -8.65 9.29
CA ALA A 13 -17.24 -9.93 9.69
C ALA A 13 -17.39 -10.09 11.20
N THR A 14 -16.50 -9.50 12.00
CA THR A 14 -16.45 -9.71 13.46
C THR A 14 -16.66 -8.44 14.27
N GLY A 15 -16.43 -7.27 13.66
CA GLY A 15 -16.39 -5.99 14.37
C GLY A 15 -15.10 -5.75 15.16
N ASN A 16 -14.14 -6.66 15.08
CA ASN A 16 -12.85 -6.52 15.76
C ASN A 16 -11.94 -5.50 15.08
N ILE A 17 -11.17 -4.78 15.86
CA ILE A 17 -10.16 -3.87 15.34
C ILE A 17 -8.96 -4.68 14.84
N ILE A 18 -8.57 -4.43 13.59
CA ILE A 18 -7.43 -5.10 12.95
C ILE A 18 -6.13 -4.33 13.25
N TRP A 19 -6.18 -3.00 13.09
CA TRP A 19 -5.03 -2.16 13.38
C TRP A 19 -5.46 -0.72 13.69
N HIS A 20 -4.54 0.02 14.31
CA HIS A 20 -4.64 1.44 14.58
C HIS A 20 -3.60 2.20 13.77
N GLY A 21 -3.96 3.38 13.32
CA GLY A 21 -3.05 4.28 12.63
C GLY A 21 -3.30 5.73 13.00
N VAL A 22 -2.49 6.60 12.44
CA VAL A 22 -2.60 8.04 12.60
C VAL A 22 -2.57 8.67 11.22
N ALA A 23 -3.45 9.63 10.96
CA ALA A 23 -3.45 10.36 9.70
C ALA A 23 -2.14 11.12 9.51
N GLY A 24 -1.56 11.04 8.32
CA GLY A 24 -0.33 11.75 7.99
C GLY A 24 -0.57 13.22 7.69
N ASP A 25 0.53 13.98 7.65
CA ASP A 25 0.53 15.36 7.18
C ASP A 25 0.58 15.35 5.65
N VAL A 26 -0.53 15.79 5.02
CA VAL A 26 -0.67 15.80 3.56
C VAL A 26 0.33 16.76 2.90
N GLU A 27 0.50 17.96 3.44
CA GLU A 27 1.44 18.92 2.87
C GLU A 27 2.86 18.40 2.90
N ALA A 28 3.30 17.86 4.03
CA ALA A 28 4.63 17.25 4.15
C ALA A 28 4.82 16.09 3.17
N ALA A 29 3.79 15.27 2.97
CA ALA A 29 3.84 14.16 2.00
C ALA A 29 3.99 14.67 0.56
N VAL A 30 3.25 15.71 0.19
CA VAL A 30 3.35 16.34 -1.15
C VAL A 30 4.72 16.97 -1.35
N ASP A 31 5.26 17.65 -0.35
CA ASP A 31 6.59 18.26 -0.43
C ASP A 31 7.69 17.21 -0.63
N ARG A 32 7.61 16.09 0.10
CA ARG A 32 8.53 14.97 -0.10
C ARG A 32 8.40 14.38 -1.51
N ALA A 33 7.18 14.23 -2.01
CA ALA A 33 6.95 13.71 -3.35
C ALA A 33 7.52 14.64 -4.42
N ARG A 34 7.37 15.95 -4.28
CA ARG A 34 7.94 16.92 -5.22
C ARG A 34 9.46 16.93 -5.19
N SER A 35 10.07 16.84 -4.02
CA SER A 35 11.51 16.70 -3.89
C SER A 35 12.03 15.40 -4.51
N GLY A 36 11.33 14.29 -4.28
CA GLY A 36 11.67 12.99 -4.85
C GLY A 36 11.51 12.94 -6.36
N PHE A 37 10.57 13.70 -6.91
CA PHE A 37 10.34 13.76 -8.36
C PHE A 37 11.59 14.16 -9.14
N LEU A 38 12.35 15.13 -8.65
CA LEU A 38 13.56 15.62 -9.34
C LEU A 38 14.58 14.49 -9.53
N HIS A 39 14.79 13.68 -8.50
CA HIS A 39 15.71 12.55 -8.58
C HIS A 39 15.14 11.41 -9.43
N TRP A 40 13.86 11.11 -9.26
CA TRP A 40 13.19 10.05 -10.02
C TRP A 40 13.15 10.35 -11.51
N ALA A 41 12.80 11.57 -11.89
CA ALA A 41 12.73 11.99 -13.28
C ALA A 41 14.11 11.97 -13.98
N ALA A 42 15.18 12.18 -13.23
CA ALA A 42 16.55 12.12 -13.74
C ALA A 42 17.09 10.69 -13.89
N GLU A 43 16.45 9.70 -13.26
CA GLU A 43 16.88 8.31 -13.40
C GLU A 43 16.59 7.78 -14.81
N PRO A 44 17.53 7.01 -15.41
CA PRO A 44 17.28 6.34 -16.67
C PRO A 44 16.05 5.41 -16.59
N LEU A 45 15.35 5.25 -17.70
CA LEU A 45 14.18 4.37 -17.77
C LEU A 45 14.49 2.95 -17.28
N ALA A 46 15.63 2.39 -17.68
CA ALA A 46 16.06 1.05 -17.27
C ALA A 46 16.16 0.93 -15.74
N ARG A 47 16.69 1.97 -15.07
CA ARG A 47 16.80 1.99 -13.60
C ARG A 47 15.43 2.09 -12.94
N ARG A 48 14.54 2.93 -13.47
CA ARG A 48 13.16 3.03 -12.95
C ARG A 48 12.42 1.70 -13.07
N MET A 49 12.56 1.01 -14.22
CA MET A 49 11.98 -0.32 -14.41
C MET A 49 12.55 -1.35 -13.45
N GLU A 50 13.85 -1.34 -13.21
CA GLU A 50 14.50 -2.23 -12.25
C GLU A 50 13.95 -2.03 -10.83
N LEU A 51 13.81 -0.76 -10.40
CA LEU A 51 13.27 -0.44 -9.08
C LEU A 51 11.82 -0.91 -8.93
N LEU A 52 10.98 -0.70 -9.96
CA LEU A 52 9.60 -1.21 -9.94
C LEU A 52 9.54 -2.74 -9.89
N ARG A 53 10.42 -3.43 -10.58
CA ARG A 53 10.52 -4.90 -10.49
C ARG A 53 10.89 -5.36 -9.09
N ARG A 54 11.73 -4.62 -8.38
CA ARG A 54 12.05 -4.90 -6.97
C ARG A 54 10.81 -4.74 -6.08
N VAL A 55 9.99 -3.71 -6.32
CA VAL A 55 8.72 -3.53 -5.61
C VAL A 55 7.80 -4.71 -5.86
N VAL A 56 7.64 -5.14 -7.12
CA VAL A 56 6.85 -6.32 -7.47
C VAL A 56 7.32 -7.56 -6.71
N ASN A 57 8.64 -7.78 -6.63
CA ASN A 57 9.21 -8.93 -5.92
C ASN A 57 8.90 -8.89 -4.41
N VAL A 58 8.94 -7.70 -3.80
CA VAL A 58 8.57 -7.53 -2.39
C VAL A 58 7.08 -7.83 -2.19
N VAL A 59 6.21 -7.30 -3.04
CA VAL A 59 4.77 -7.57 -2.99
C VAL A 59 4.51 -9.08 -3.13
N ARG A 60 5.19 -9.74 -4.07
CA ARG A 60 5.06 -11.19 -4.27
C ARG A 60 5.43 -12.00 -3.03
N LYS A 61 6.47 -11.59 -2.33
CA LYS A 61 6.89 -12.27 -1.08
C LYS A 61 5.82 -12.19 0.02
N HIS A 62 5.00 -11.16 0.00
CA HIS A 62 3.95 -10.92 0.99
C HIS A 62 2.54 -11.18 0.45
N ASP A 63 2.43 -11.86 -0.69
CA ASP A 63 1.16 -12.11 -1.39
C ASP A 63 0.08 -12.67 -0.47
N ALA A 64 0.37 -13.74 0.25
CA ALA A 64 -0.60 -14.37 1.15
C ALA A 64 -1.04 -13.44 2.29
N ALA A 65 -0.10 -12.69 2.87
CA ALA A 65 -0.39 -11.74 3.95
C ALA A 65 -1.26 -10.58 3.45
N PHE A 66 -0.98 -10.04 2.27
CA PHE A 66 -1.81 -9.00 1.65
C PHE A 66 -3.22 -9.50 1.36
N ALA A 67 -3.35 -10.69 0.78
CA ALA A 67 -4.66 -11.27 0.47
C ALA A 67 -5.51 -11.47 1.74
N GLU A 68 -4.91 -11.98 2.80
CA GLU A 68 -5.58 -12.14 4.10
C GLU A 68 -6.04 -10.79 4.66
N LEU A 69 -5.18 -9.78 4.63
CA LEU A 69 -5.52 -8.46 5.13
C LEU A 69 -6.64 -7.82 4.32
N ILE A 70 -6.60 -7.92 2.99
CA ILE A 70 -7.68 -7.44 2.11
C ILE A 70 -9.01 -8.10 2.48
N ALA A 71 -9.01 -9.43 2.62
CA ALA A 71 -10.22 -10.18 2.99
C ALA A 71 -10.77 -9.73 4.34
N ARG A 72 -9.91 -9.54 5.32
CA ARG A 72 -10.31 -9.10 6.66
C ARG A 72 -10.84 -7.68 6.68
N GLU A 73 -10.18 -6.75 5.99
CA GLU A 73 -10.58 -5.34 5.98
C GLU A 73 -11.83 -5.06 5.15
N THR A 74 -12.05 -5.80 4.07
CA THR A 74 -13.17 -5.55 3.14
C THR A 74 -14.35 -6.48 3.34
N GLY A 75 -14.14 -7.61 4.00
CA GLY A 75 -15.17 -8.64 4.15
C GLY A 75 -15.35 -9.53 2.92
N LYS A 76 -14.55 -9.37 1.87
CA LYS A 76 -14.65 -10.23 0.69
C LYS A 76 -14.06 -11.62 0.95
N PRO A 77 -14.50 -12.65 0.20
CA PRO A 77 -13.94 -13.99 0.33
C PRO A 77 -12.44 -14.03 0.04
N LEU A 78 -11.71 -14.87 0.75
CA LEU A 78 -10.25 -14.98 0.61
C LEU A 78 -9.83 -15.34 -0.84
N TRP A 79 -10.59 -16.22 -1.52
CA TRP A 79 -10.28 -16.60 -2.91
C TRP A 79 -10.33 -15.39 -3.84
N GLU A 80 -11.25 -14.45 -3.59
CA GLU A 80 -11.37 -13.21 -4.36
C GLU A 80 -10.23 -12.24 -4.02
N ALA A 81 -9.93 -12.07 -2.73
CA ALA A 81 -8.82 -11.24 -2.28
C ALA A 81 -7.47 -11.70 -2.87
N ARG A 82 -7.28 -12.99 -3.04
CA ARG A 82 -6.08 -13.57 -3.66
C ARG A 82 -5.88 -13.16 -5.11
N THR A 83 -6.93 -12.72 -5.81
CA THR A 83 -6.80 -12.23 -7.19
C THR A 83 -6.35 -10.77 -7.27
N GLU A 84 -6.51 -10.01 -6.20
CA GLU A 84 -6.19 -8.57 -6.18
C GLU A 84 -4.69 -8.32 -6.13
N VAL A 85 -3.93 -9.13 -5.42
CA VAL A 85 -2.48 -8.94 -5.30
C VAL A 85 -1.76 -9.12 -6.65
N PRO A 86 -2.03 -10.20 -7.43
CA PRO A 86 -1.52 -10.30 -8.79
C PRO A 86 -1.95 -9.14 -9.70
N ALA A 87 -3.17 -8.63 -9.52
CA ALA A 87 -3.65 -7.48 -10.29
C ALA A 87 -2.82 -6.22 -10.03
N VAL A 88 -2.43 -5.97 -8.78
CA VAL A 88 -1.52 -4.87 -8.43
C VAL A 88 -0.15 -5.05 -9.06
N MET A 89 0.43 -6.25 -8.96
CA MET A 89 1.73 -6.56 -9.57
C MET A 89 1.72 -6.37 -11.09
N GLY A 90 0.61 -6.71 -11.75
CA GLY A 90 0.45 -6.55 -13.19
C GLY A 90 0.34 -5.10 -13.67
N LYS A 91 0.12 -4.15 -12.76
CA LYS A 91 0.05 -2.72 -13.08
C LYS A 91 1.40 -2.00 -12.95
N MET A 92 2.40 -2.63 -12.38
CA MET A 92 3.75 -2.11 -12.24
C MET A 92 4.68 -2.66 -13.32
#